data_13ce2936b907e9b00a08b29ae1db62bb
#
_entry.id   13ce2936b907e9b00a08b29ae1db62bb
#
_cell.length_a   1.000
_cell.length_b   1.000
_cell.length_c   1.000
_cell.angle_alpha   90.00
_cell.angle_beta   90.00
_cell.angle_gamma   90.00
#
_symmetry.space_group_name_H-M   'P 1'
#
loop_
_entity.id
_entity.type
_entity.pdbx_description
1 polymer ?
#
loop_
_entity_poly.entity_id
_entity_poly.type
_entity_poly.pdbx_seq_one_letter_code
_entity_poly.pdbx_strand_id
1 'polypeptide(L)'
;AGALVLSVGDLDEDLSDWAVRETPLFGSRDSADDASDDMRVALGLATVTSALATPGGPGGSSDWFVAKSRGLLVEASAAALTASATAGLKDLTKRDRPNGREDNSFPSAHTSAAFSFAALTSRNVNTMDVSPLSKKVMRYSANTVAGLTAWARVEGEKHYPTDVLVGAALGHFISAFIHDSMMGLDTPVQLGVRLDGDSGGMLTVHMPF
;
A
#
# COMPACT_ATOMS: atom_id res chain seq x y z
N ALA A 1 17.39 1.00 3.72
CA ALA A 1 18.55 0.77 4.60
C ALA A 1 18.29 -0.45 5.50
N GLY A 2 17.13 -0.56 6.17
CA GLY A 2 16.82 -1.68 7.07
C GLY A 2 16.79 -3.04 6.36
N ALA A 3 16.23 -3.13 5.16
CA ALA A 3 16.15 -4.38 4.40
C ALA A 3 17.55 -4.92 4.02
N LEU A 4 18.49 -4.03 3.69
CA LEU A 4 19.87 -4.43 3.39
C LEU A 4 20.61 -4.98 4.62
N VAL A 5 20.34 -4.40 5.80
CA VAL A 5 20.97 -4.88 7.05
C VAL A 5 20.47 -6.27 7.42
N LEU A 6 19.17 -6.54 7.27
CA LEU A 6 18.59 -7.85 7.61
C LEU A 6 18.98 -8.95 6.60
N SER A 7 19.27 -8.61 5.35
CA SER A 7 19.71 -9.59 4.34
C SER A 7 21.19 -9.91 4.40
N VAL A 8 21.97 -9.24 5.24
CA VAL A 8 23.38 -9.52 5.48
C VAL A 8 23.52 -10.54 6.60
N GLY A 9 23.72 -11.80 6.23
CA GLY A 9 23.81 -12.93 7.14
C GLY A 9 22.46 -13.62 7.42
N ASP A 10 22.42 -14.44 8.44
CA ASP A 10 21.30 -15.33 8.77
C ASP A 10 20.12 -14.62 9.48
N LEU A 11 20.21 -13.30 9.74
CA LEU A 11 19.21 -12.56 10.52
C LEU A 11 17.78 -12.61 9.93
N ASP A 12 17.67 -12.64 8.60
CA ASP A 12 16.37 -12.69 7.92
C ASP A 12 15.71 -14.06 8.12
N GLU A 13 16.52 -15.13 8.07
CA GLU A 13 16.08 -16.51 8.30
C GLU A 13 15.82 -16.74 9.79
N ASP A 14 16.74 -16.36 10.67
CA ASP A 14 16.62 -16.54 12.13
C ASP A 14 15.35 -15.87 12.67
N LEU A 15 15.04 -14.63 12.22
CA LEU A 15 13.85 -13.92 12.63
C LEU A 15 12.58 -14.54 12.06
N SER A 16 12.62 -15.01 10.81
CA SER A 16 11.52 -15.76 10.19
C SER A 16 11.23 -17.05 10.96
N ASP A 17 12.27 -17.85 11.24
CA ASP A 17 12.15 -19.12 11.95
C ASP A 17 11.62 -18.93 13.38
N TRP A 18 12.10 -17.89 14.06
CA TRP A 18 11.58 -17.54 15.38
C TRP A 18 10.10 -17.17 15.33
N ALA A 19 9.70 -16.29 14.41
CA ALA A 19 8.31 -15.84 14.26
C ALA A 19 7.37 -17.02 13.95
N VAL A 20 7.80 -17.92 13.09
CA VAL A 20 7.05 -19.11 12.69
C VAL A 20 6.91 -20.11 13.83
N ARG A 21 7.97 -20.30 14.63
CA ARG A 21 7.97 -21.23 15.76
C ARG A 21 7.15 -20.73 16.92
N GLU A 22 7.29 -19.47 17.28
CA GLU A 22 6.65 -18.89 18.46
C GLU A 22 5.24 -18.35 18.18
N THR A 23 4.94 -17.98 16.93
CA THR A 23 3.68 -17.35 16.50
C THR A 23 3.10 -16.36 17.51
N PRO A 24 3.89 -15.31 17.88
CA PRO A 24 3.64 -14.50 19.08
C PRO A 24 2.35 -13.66 19.03
N LEU A 25 1.79 -13.37 17.85
CA LEU A 25 0.60 -12.53 17.73
C LEU A 25 -0.64 -13.30 17.27
N PHE A 26 -0.50 -14.25 16.36
CA PHE A 26 -1.65 -14.91 15.73
C PHE A 26 -1.85 -16.36 16.21
N GLY A 27 -0.91 -16.91 16.97
CA GLY A 27 -1.02 -18.22 17.63
C GLY A 27 -0.87 -19.43 16.70
N SER A 28 -1.00 -19.27 15.39
CA SER A 28 -0.71 -20.31 14.39
C SER A 28 -0.42 -19.70 13.02
N ARG A 29 0.27 -20.47 12.16
CA ARG A 29 0.56 -20.06 10.76
C ARG A 29 -0.71 -19.83 9.96
N ASP A 30 -1.69 -20.70 10.09
CA ASP A 30 -2.96 -20.60 9.36
C ASP A 30 -3.76 -19.38 9.82
N SER A 31 -3.84 -19.14 11.13
CA SER A 31 -4.48 -17.93 11.67
C SER A 31 -3.78 -16.65 11.22
N ALA A 32 -2.45 -16.66 11.11
CA ALA A 32 -1.69 -15.52 10.60
C ALA A 32 -1.97 -15.28 9.11
N ASP A 33 -2.05 -16.32 8.31
CA ASP A 33 -2.36 -16.23 6.88
C ASP A 33 -3.76 -15.65 6.66
N ASP A 34 -4.79 -16.22 7.32
CA ASP A 34 -6.18 -15.75 7.28
C ASP A 34 -6.29 -14.28 7.76
N ALA A 35 -5.66 -13.95 8.88
CA ALA A 35 -5.65 -12.59 9.41
C ALA A 35 -5.00 -11.59 8.43
N SER A 36 -3.96 -11.99 7.70
CA SER A 36 -3.33 -11.12 6.70
C SER A 36 -4.26 -10.81 5.53
N ASP A 37 -5.06 -11.77 5.10
CA ASP A 37 -6.06 -11.58 4.04
C ASP A 37 -7.18 -10.65 4.50
N ASP A 38 -7.76 -10.91 5.69
CA ASP A 38 -8.84 -10.11 6.26
C ASP A 38 -8.40 -8.65 6.48
N MET A 39 -7.22 -8.44 7.06
CA MET A 39 -6.68 -7.09 7.30
C MET A 39 -6.42 -6.34 5.99
N ARG A 40 -5.90 -7.00 4.96
CA ARG A 40 -5.70 -6.41 3.64
C ARG A 40 -7.03 -6.00 3.01
N VAL A 41 -8.07 -6.85 3.09
CA VAL A 41 -9.42 -6.53 2.59
C VAL A 41 -10.00 -5.35 3.38
N ALA A 42 -9.89 -5.36 4.71
CA ALA A 42 -10.37 -4.27 5.56
C ALA A 42 -9.70 -2.92 5.20
N LEU A 43 -8.40 -2.90 4.93
CA LEU A 43 -7.69 -1.71 4.47
C LEU A 43 -8.17 -1.23 3.08
N GLY A 44 -8.42 -2.14 2.15
CA GLY A 44 -9.00 -1.80 0.86
C GLY A 44 -10.37 -1.16 0.98
N LEU A 45 -11.24 -1.71 1.84
CA LEU A 45 -12.55 -1.13 2.15
C LEU A 45 -12.42 0.24 2.84
N ALA A 46 -11.47 0.38 3.78
CA ALA A 46 -11.18 1.66 4.43
C ALA A 46 -10.72 2.72 3.42
N THR A 47 -9.92 2.35 2.41
CA THR A 47 -9.51 3.24 1.33
C THR A 47 -10.72 3.74 0.55
N VAL A 48 -11.57 2.85 0.05
CA VAL A 48 -12.75 3.23 -0.74
C VAL A 48 -13.72 4.08 0.09
N THR A 49 -14.02 3.66 1.33
CA THR A 49 -14.93 4.41 2.21
C THR A 49 -14.39 5.77 2.58
N SER A 50 -13.08 5.87 2.84
CA SER A 50 -12.45 7.15 3.12
C SER A 50 -12.44 8.08 1.89
N ALA A 51 -12.22 7.56 0.67
CA ALA A 51 -12.30 8.35 -0.57
C ALA A 51 -13.71 8.95 -0.76
N LEU A 52 -14.73 8.15 -0.50
CA LEU A 52 -16.12 8.61 -0.57
C LEU A 52 -16.46 9.67 0.50
N ALA A 53 -15.81 9.61 1.65
CA ALA A 53 -16.01 10.54 2.76
C ALA A 53 -15.23 11.88 2.62
N THR A 54 -14.32 12.02 1.64
CA THR A 54 -13.63 13.29 1.38
C THR A 54 -14.62 14.38 0.93
N PRO A 55 -14.34 15.69 1.09
CA PRO A 55 -15.19 16.75 0.55
C PRO A 55 -15.35 16.67 -0.97
N GLY A 56 -16.55 16.95 -1.47
CA GLY A 56 -16.86 16.91 -2.92
C GLY A 56 -16.61 18.22 -3.68
N GLY A 57 -16.03 19.24 -3.01
CA GLY A 57 -15.86 20.57 -3.60
C GLY A 57 -17.11 21.47 -3.43
N PRO A 58 -17.01 22.75 -3.84
CA PRO A 58 -18.05 23.76 -3.59
C PRO A 58 -19.23 23.71 -4.57
N GLY A 59 -19.21 22.84 -5.55
CA GLY A 59 -20.24 22.71 -6.59
C GLY A 59 -21.40 21.80 -6.21
N GLY A 60 -22.31 21.59 -7.16
CA GLY A 60 -23.46 20.71 -6.99
C GLY A 60 -23.12 19.21 -7.08
N SER A 61 -24.17 18.40 -7.25
CA SER A 61 -24.02 16.92 -7.33
C SER A 61 -23.12 16.42 -8.46
N SER A 62 -23.06 17.14 -9.58
CA SER A 62 -22.16 16.83 -10.70
C SER A 62 -20.69 16.98 -10.31
N ASP A 63 -20.32 18.04 -9.61
CA ASP A 63 -18.96 18.31 -9.17
C ASP A 63 -18.54 17.30 -8.11
N TRP A 64 -19.44 16.93 -7.21
CA TRP A 64 -19.24 15.87 -6.26
C TRP A 64 -18.90 14.53 -6.96
N PHE A 65 -19.71 14.16 -7.95
CA PHE A 65 -19.50 12.92 -8.69
C PHE A 65 -18.16 12.91 -9.43
N VAL A 66 -17.80 14.01 -10.10
CA VAL A 66 -16.52 14.15 -10.81
C VAL A 66 -15.34 14.04 -9.83
N ALA A 67 -15.41 14.74 -8.68
CA ALA A 67 -14.37 14.69 -7.67
C ALA A 67 -14.17 13.28 -7.11
N LYS A 68 -15.27 12.55 -6.81
CA LYS A 68 -15.19 11.17 -6.32
C LYS A 68 -14.65 10.21 -7.37
N SER A 69 -15.13 10.30 -8.59
CA SER A 69 -14.65 9.46 -9.69
C SER A 69 -13.16 9.68 -9.94
N ARG A 70 -12.69 10.94 -9.93
CA ARG A 70 -11.28 11.27 -10.06
C ARG A 70 -10.45 10.69 -8.92
N GLY A 71 -10.88 10.87 -7.66
CA GLY A 71 -10.20 10.34 -6.49
C GLY A 71 -10.06 8.81 -6.56
N LEU A 72 -11.16 8.11 -6.78
CA LEU A 72 -11.16 6.64 -6.90
C LEU A 72 -10.30 6.13 -8.06
N LEU A 73 -10.30 6.82 -9.21
CA LEU A 73 -9.44 6.46 -10.35
C LEU A 73 -7.96 6.63 -10.03
N VAL A 74 -7.58 7.71 -9.34
CA VAL A 74 -6.20 7.94 -8.90
C VAL A 74 -5.76 6.85 -7.91
N GLU A 75 -6.59 6.51 -6.95
CA GLU A 75 -6.30 5.47 -5.97
C GLU A 75 -6.21 4.08 -6.60
N ALA A 76 -7.14 3.75 -7.52
CA ALA A 76 -7.08 2.50 -8.27
C ALA A 76 -5.80 2.42 -9.12
N SER A 77 -5.40 3.52 -9.75
CA SER A 77 -4.16 3.60 -10.53
C SER A 77 -2.92 3.41 -9.65
N ALA A 78 -2.90 4.02 -8.47
CA ALA A 78 -1.81 3.88 -7.50
C ALA A 78 -1.68 2.43 -7.00
N ALA A 79 -2.81 1.80 -6.66
CA ALA A 79 -2.84 0.40 -6.24
C ALA A 79 -2.42 -0.55 -7.37
N ALA A 80 -2.89 -0.32 -8.60
CA ALA A 80 -2.53 -1.11 -9.77
C ALA A 80 -1.04 -1.00 -10.10
N LEU A 81 -0.46 0.21 -10.04
CA LEU A 81 0.97 0.42 -10.26
C LEU A 81 1.81 -0.25 -9.17
N THR A 82 1.37 -0.17 -7.92
CA THR A 82 2.01 -0.89 -6.79
C THR A 82 2.00 -2.41 -7.03
N ALA A 83 0.85 -2.96 -7.44
CA ALA A 83 0.73 -4.39 -7.73
C ALA A 83 1.63 -4.80 -8.90
N SER A 84 1.67 -4.00 -9.98
CA SER A 84 2.51 -4.27 -11.16
C SER A 84 4.00 -4.20 -10.84
N ALA A 85 4.44 -3.21 -10.07
CA ALA A 85 5.83 -3.10 -9.62
C ALA A 85 6.24 -4.28 -8.73
N THR A 86 5.34 -4.70 -7.82
CA THR A 86 5.55 -5.86 -6.96
C THR A 86 5.66 -7.16 -7.78
N ALA A 87 4.76 -7.36 -8.75
CA ALA A 87 4.80 -8.53 -9.63
C ALA A 87 6.08 -8.57 -10.46
N GLY A 88 6.46 -7.45 -11.08
CA GLY A 88 7.71 -7.36 -11.85
C GLY A 88 8.96 -7.68 -11.03
N LEU A 89 9.02 -7.23 -9.76
CA LEU A 89 10.13 -7.56 -8.86
C LEU A 89 10.13 -9.05 -8.46
N LYS A 90 8.95 -9.67 -8.26
CA LYS A 90 8.85 -11.11 -8.02
C LYS A 90 9.44 -11.92 -9.18
N ASP A 91 9.05 -11.56 -10.40
CA ASP A 91 9.53 -12.24 -11.61
C ASP A 91 11.04 -12.09 -11.82
N LEU A 92 11.61 -10.97 -11.38
CA LEU A 92 13.04 -10.71 -11.48
C LEU A 92 13.88 -11.41 -10.40
N THR A 93 13.34 -11.54 -9.19
CA THR A 93 14.10 -12.05 -8.04
C THR A 93 13.98 -13.55 -7.84
N LYS A 94 12.80 -14.11 -8.12
CA LYS A 94 12.48 -15.54 -7.95
C LYS A 94 13.02 -16.10 -6.63
N ARG A 95 12.82 -15.32 -5.54
CA ARG A 95 13.25 -15.73 -4.20
C ARG A 95 12.32 -16.80 -3.66
N ASP A 96 12.85 -17.89 -3.17
CA ASP A 96 12.09 -18.93 -2.49
C ASP A 96 11.44 -18.40 -1.22
N ARG A 97 10.24 -18.89 -0.91
CA ARG A 97 9.56 -18.61 0.36
C ARG A 97 10.15 -19.38 1.52
N PRO A 98 10.01 -18.92 2.77
CA PRO A 98 10.44 -19.69 3.95
C PRO A 98 9.90 -21.12 3.98
N ASN A 99 8.65 -21.35 3.52
CA ASN A 99 8.03 -22.66 3.46
C ASN A 99 8.51 -23.57 2.30
N GLY A 100 9.40 -23.09 1.43
CA GLY A 100 9.97 -23.84 0.32
C GLY A 100 8.99 -24.24 -0.79
N ARG A 101 7.76 -23.70 -0.83
CA ARG A 101 6.73 -24.14 -1.78
C ARG A 101 6.66 -23.33 -3.07
N GLU A 102 7.11 -22.10 -3.05
CA GLU A 102 7.00 -21.16 -4.18
C GLU A 102 8.23 -20.25 -4.24
N ASP A 103 8.62 -19.81 -5.46
CA ASP A 103 9.77 -18.96 -5.76
C ASP A 103 9.37 -17.48 -5.97
N ASN A 104 8.39 -17.00 -5.24
CA ASN A 104 7.82 -15.65 -5.39
C ASN A 104 7.74 -14.89 -4.06
N SER A 105 8.75 -15.06 -3.19
CA SER A 105 8.75 -14.44 -1.87
C SER A 105 8.93 -12.93 -1.94
N PHE A 106 9.88 -12.43 -2.71
CA PHE A 106 10.28 -11.02 -2.69
C PHE A 106 9.72 -10.20 -3.87
N PRO A 107 9.15 -9.02 -3.59
CA PRO A 107 8.69 -8.51 -2.30
C PRO A 107 7.29 -9.05 -1.94
N SER A 108 6.83 -8.82 -0.69
CA SER A 108 5.51 -9.26 -0.24
C SER A 108 4.37 -8.45 -0.89
N ALA A 109 3.51 -9.13 -1.67
CA ALA A 109 2.38 -8.49 -2.33
C ALA A 109 1.26 -8.09 -1.34
N HIS A 110 1.00 -8.89 -0.30
CA HIS A 110 0.04 -8.52 0.75
C HIS A 110 0.48 -7.26 1.49
N THR A 111 1.75 -7.20 1.84
CA THR A 111 2.31 -6.03 2.53
C THR A 111 2.32 -4.79 1.64
N SER A 112 2.70 -4.91 0.36
CA SER A 112 2.69 -3.76 -0.54
C SER A 112 1.27 -3.23 -0.76
N ALA A 113 0.27 -4.10 -0.91
CA ALA A 113 -1.13 -3.69 -0.98
C ALA A 113 -1.61 -3.03 0.33
N ALA A 114 -1.31 -3.61 1.49
CA ALA A 114 -1.72 -3.07 2.78
C ALA A 114 -1.15 -1.67 3.04
N PHE A 115 0.13 -1.46 2.77
CA PHE A 115 0.77 -0.14 2.92
C PHE A 115 0.34 0.85 1.84
N SER A 116 0.01 0.40 0.63
CA SER A 116 -0.64 1.21 -0.39
C SER A 116 -1.98 1.75 0.12
N PHE A 117 -2.86 0.88 0.58
CA PHE A 117 -4.16 1.24 1.11
C PHE A 117 -4.06 2.14 2.36
N ALA A 118 -3.16 1.86 3.28
CA ALA A 118 -2.94 2.71 4.46
C ALA A 118 -2.44 4.12 4.08
N ALA A 119 -1.57 4.23 3.06
CA ALA A 119 -1.09 5.50 2.55
C ALA A 119 -2.21 6.32 1.91
N LEU A 120 -3.06 5.70 1.08
CA LEU A 120 -4.21 6.32 0.42
C LEU A 120 -5.28 6.73 1.45
N THR A 121 -5.64 5.83 2.38
CA THR A 121 -6.56 6.15 3.50
C THR A 121 -6.06 7.33 4.31
N SER A 122 -4.77 7.39 4.61
CA SER A 122 -4.17 8.50 5.37
C SER A 122 -4.33 9.84 4.65
N ARG A 123 -4.24 9.86 3.32
CA ARG A 123 -4.43 11.05 2.50
C ARG A 123 -5.87 11.49 2.47
N ASN A 124 -6.79 10.59 2.26
CA ASN A 124 -8.23 10.86 2.32
C ASN A 124 -8.62 11.46 3.67
N VAL A 125 -8.19 10.83 4.76
CA VAL A 125 -8.46 11.28 6.13
C VAL A 125 -7.95 12.71 6.38
N ASN A 126 -6.81 13.09 5.80
CA ASN A 126 -6.28 14.46 5.95
C ASN A 126 -7.21 15.52 5.36
N THR A 127 -7.97 15.21 4.32
CA THR A 127 -8.91 16.16 3.66
C THR A 127 -10.30 16.16 4.30
N MET A 128 -10.65 15.20 5.15
CA MET A 128 -11.96 15.12 5.80
C MET A 128 -12.16 16.27 6.78
N ASP A 129 -13.41 16.70 6.92
CA ASP A 129 -13.83 17.67 7.95
C ASP A 129 -14.17 16.96 9.27
N VAL A 130 -13.13 16.45 9.93
CA VAL A 130 -13.22 15.79 11.23
C VAL A 130 -12.15 16.32 12.19
N SER A 131 -12.30 16.06 13.49
CA SER A 131 -11.37 16.56 14.50
C SER A 131 -9.92 16.11 14.23
N PRO A 132 -8.89 16.91 14.63
CA PRO A 132 -7.49 16.51 14.51
C PRO A 132 -7.17 15.20 15.22
N LEU A 133 -7.83 14.92 16.34
CA LEU A 133 -7.68 13.65 17.06
C LEU A 133 -8.22 12.49 16.23
N SER A 134 -9.41 12.63 15.64
CA SER A 134 -9.99 11.60 14.75
C SER A 134 -9.08 11.30 13.57
N LYS A 135 -8.53 12.34 12.93
CA LYS A 135 -7.55 12.16 11.84
C LYS A 135 -6.33 11.33 12.29
N LYS A 136 -5.76 11.67 13.46
CA LYS A 136 -4.63 10.92 14.02
C LYS A 136 -5.00 9.45 14.27
N VAL A 137 -6.11 9.21 14.96
CA VAL A 137 -6.56 7.84 15.28
C VAL A 137 -6.75 7.02 14.01
N MET A 138 -7.50 7.53 13.02
CA MET A 138 -7.76 6.81 11.77
C MET A 138 -6.46 6.47 11.00
N ARG A 139 -5.53 7.44 10.91
CA ARG A 139 -4.26 7.25 10.22
C ARG A 139 -3.35 6.24 10.94
N TYR A 140 -3.22 6.35 12.26
CA TYR A 140 -2.43 5.40 13.04
C TYR A 140 -3.04 4.00 12.99
N SER A 141 -4.37 3.87 13.09
CA SER A 141 -5.05 2.57 12.96
C SER A 141 -4.77 1.92 11.61
N ALA A 142 -4.91 2.65 10.50
CA ALA A 142 -4.61 2.11 9.18
C ALA A 142 -3.16 1.63 9.04
N ASN A 143 -2.19 2.43 9.53
CA ASN A 143 -0.78 2.04 9.49
C ASN A 143 -0.47 0.86 10.42
N THR A 144 -1.11 0.78 11.60
CA THR A 144 -0.96 -0.36 12.51
C THR A 144 -1.49 -1.64 11.86
N VAL A 145 -2.67 -1.60 11.24
CA VAL A 145 -3.23 -2.76 10.55
C VAL A 145 -2.33 -3.19 9.38
N ALA A 146 -1.74 -2.23 8.63
CA ALA A 146 -0.77 -2.57 7.59
C ALA A 146 0.50 -3.22 8.15
N GLY A 147 1.00 -2.75 9.30
CA GLY A 147 2.12 -3.37 10.01
C GLY A 147 1.79 -4.78 10.51
N LEU A 148 0.58 -4.97 11.06
CA LEU A 148 0.10 -6.29 11.48
C LEU A 148 -0.05 -7.24 10.28
N THR A 149 -0.54 -6.74 9.14
CA THR A 149 -0.57 -7.52 7.88
C THR A 149 0.84 -7.99 7.48
N ALA A 150 1.82 -7.08 7.55
CA ALA A 150 3.22 -7.43 7.24
C ALA A 150 3.77 -8.50 8.18
N TRP A 151 3.53 -8.35 9.49
CA TRP A 151 3.97 -9.33 10.48
C TRP A 151 3.28 -10.68 10.32
N ALA A 152 1.98 -10.70 10.04
CA ALA A 152 1.22 -11.91 9.77
C ALA A 152 1.79 -12.71 8.59
N ARG A 153 2.39 -12.04 7.60
CA ARG A 153 3.07 -12.75 6.48
C ARG A 153 4.35 -13.44 6.91
N VAL A 154 5.03 -12.94 7.95
CA VAL A 154 6.22 -13.57 8.52
C VAL A 154 5.81 -14.76 9.40
N GLU A 155 4.87 -14.59 10.34
CA GLU A 155 4.36 -15.69 11.18
C GLU A 155 3.70 -16.81 10.35
N GLY A 156 3.05 -16.47 9.23
CA GLY A 156 2.42 -17.41 8.31
C GLY A 156 3.41 -18.17 7.40
N GLU A 157 4.74 -18.01 7.60
CA GLU A 157 5.78 -18.67 6.80
C GLU A 157 5.70 -18.39 5.28
N LYS A 158 5.16 -17.21 4.93
CA LYS A 158 4.98 -16.80 3.53
C LYS A 158 6.08 -15.88 3.00
N HIS A 159 6.67 -15.11 3.89
CA HIS A 159 7.64 -14.08 3.54
C HIS A 159 8.69 -13.89 4.64
N TYR A 160 9.90 -13.54 4.23
CA TYR A 160 10.94 -13.09 5.14
C TYR A 160 10.71 -11.64 5.60
N PRO A 161 11.30 -11.22 6.74
CA PRO A 161 11.25 -9.82 7.19
C PRO A 161 11.66 -8.80 6.14
N THR A 162 12.69 -9.08 5.33
CA THR A 162 13.11 -8.17 4.24
C THR A 162 12.07 -8.05 3.14
N ASP A 163 11.34 -9.13 2.81
CA ASP A 163 10.28 -9.11 1.79
C ASP A 163 9.14 -8.17 2.18
N VAL A 164 8.77 -8.19 3.47
CA VAL A 164 7.70 -7.33 3.98
C VAL A 164 8.15 -5.88 4.13
N LEU A 165 9.41 -5.62 4.53
CA LEU A 165 9.96 -4.26 4.60
C LEU A 165 10.00 -3.58 3.23
N VAL A 166 10.46 -4.29 2.21
CA VAL A 166 10.49 -3.76 0.83
C VAL A 166 9.06 -3.63 0.28
N GLY A 167 8.18 -4.61 0.54
CA GLY A 167 6.77 -4.50 0.19
C GLY A 167 6.10 -3.26 0.80
N ALA A 168 6.34 -2.99 2.09
CA ALA A 168 5.83 -1.81 2.78
C ALA A 168 6.35 -0.50 2.16
N ALA A 169 7.65 -0.44 1.87
CA ALA A 169 8.25 0.73 1.23
C ALA A 169 7.67 0.98 -0.17
N LEU A 170 7.54 -0.06 -1.00
CA LEU A 170 6.95 0.04 -2.34
C LEU A 170 5.50 0.52 -2.28
N GLY A 171 4.67 -0.13 -1.45
CA GLY A 171 3.26 0.22 -1.33
C GLY A 171 3.05 1.66 -0.89
N HIS A 172 3.76 2.05 0.15
CA HIS A 172 3.68 3.42 0.68
C HIS A 172 4.17 4.45 -0.33
N PHE A 173 5.38 4.26 -0.87
CA PHE A 173 6.03 5.25 -1.73
C PHE A 173 5.29 5.46 -3.06
N ILE A 174 4.96 4.37 -3.77
CA ILE A 174 4.27 4.45 -5.07
C ILE A 174 2.91 5.11 -4.90
N SER A 175 2.12 4.66 -3.92
CA SER A 175 0.78 5.20 -3.70
C SER A 175 0.80 6.65 -3.24
N ALA A 176 1.75 7.00 -2.37
CA ALA A 176 2.00 8.37 -1.96
C ALA A 176 2.31 9.26 -3.17
N PHE A 177 3.29 8.86 -3.96
CA PHE A 177 3.75 9.63 -5.10
C PHE A 177 2.64 9.84 -6.15
N ILE A 178 1.95 8.77 -6.54
CA ILE A 178 0.88 8.87 -7.54
C ILE A 178 -0.28 9.74 -7.03
N HIS A 179 -0.74 9.49 -5.80
CA HIS A 179 -1.84 10.28 -5.24
C HIS A 179 -1.47 11.76 -5.15
N ASP A 180 -0.33 12.10 -4.56
CA ASP A 180 0.07 13.48 -4.32
C ASP A 180 0.34 14.22 -5.64
N SER A 181 0.97 13.54 -6.62
CA SER A 181 1.24 14.11 -7.94
C SER A 181 -0.03 14.34 -8.77
N MET A 182 -1.01 13.44 -8.69
CA MET A 182 -2.25 13.51 -9.49
C MET A 182 -3.31 14.39 -8.84
N MET A 183 -3.31 14.50 -7.51
CA MET A 183 -4.28 15.35 -6.78
C MET A 183 -3.79 16.79 -6.61
N GLY A 184 -2.56 17.11 -7.05
CA GLY A 184 -2.01 18.48 -7.00
C GLY A 184 -1.68 18.93 -5.57
N LEU A 185 -1.39 17.99 -4.69
CA LEU A 185 -0.90 18.28 -3.35
C LEU A 185 0.60 18.60 -3.43
N ASP A 186 1.10 19.50 -2.59
CA ASP A 186 2.45 20.11 -2.53
C ASP A 186 3.65 19.16 -2.83
N THR A 187 3.65 18.57 -4.01
CA THR A 187 4.77 17.76 -4.50
C THR A 187 5.53 18.53 -5.58
N PRO A 188 6.88 18.41 -5.60
CA PRO A 188 7.67 19.03 -6.66
C PRO A 188 7.41 18.44 -8.05
N VAL A 189 6.64 17.36 -8.14
CA VAL A 189 6.29 16.70 -9.40
C VAL A 189 4.78 16.57 -9.51
N GLN A 190 4.20 17.14 -10.56
CA GLN A 190 2.78 16.99 -10.86
C GLN A 190 2.61 16.19 -12.16
N LEU A 191 1.76 15.16 -12.11
CA LEU A 191 1.41 14.34 -13.25
C LEU A 191 0.02 14.75 -13.76
N GLY A 192 -0.08 15.04 -15.04
CA GLY A 192 -1.34 15.31 -15.73
C GLY A 192 -1.57 14.28 -16.84
N VAL A 193 -2.78 13.75 -16.92
CA VAL A 193 -3.22 12.91 -18.06
C VAL A 193 -4.31 13.66 -18.80
N ARG A 194 -4.10 13.88 -20.09
CA ARG A 194 -5.10 14.45 -20.98
C ARG A 194 -5.43 13.41 -22.05
N LEU A 195 -6.70 13.05 -22.13
CA LEU A 195 -7.22 12.18 -23.19
C LEU A 195 -7.83 13.08 -24.28
N ASP A 196 -7.28 13.03 -25.50
CA ASP A 196 -7.81 13.71 -26.66
C ASP A 196 -8.61 12.67 -27.49
N GLY A 197 -9.90 12.92 -27.67
CA GLY A 197 -10.90 11.93 -28.06
C GLY A 197 -10.65 11.17 -29.37
N ASP A 198 -9.81 11.65 -30.28
CA ASP A 198 -9.57 11.02 -31.60
C ASP A 198 -8.07 10.71 -31.89
N SER A 199 -7.13 11.12 -31.09
CA SER A 199 -5.70 11.07 -31.43
C SER A 199 -4.74 10.58 -30.35
N GLY A 200 -5.24 10.05 -29.23
CA GLY A 200 -4.40 9.50 -28.17
C GLY A 200 -4.41 10.29 -26.87
N GLY A 201 -3.68 9.81 -25.88
CA GLY A 201 -3.52 10.47 -24.58
C GLY A 201 -2.17 11.16 -24.48
N MET A 202 -2.12 12.29 -23.75
CA MET A 202 -0.88 12.98 -23.39
C MET A 202 -0.65 12.85 -21.91
N LEU A 203 0.53 12.34 -21.53
CA LEU A 203 1.03 12.38 -20.15
C LEU A 203 1.91 13.62 -20.01
N THR A 204 1.52 14.53 -19.10
CA THR A 204 2.33 15.69 -18.73
C THR A 204 2.98 15.48 -17.39
N VAL A 205 4.28 15.76 -17.31
CA VAL A 205 5.04 15.80 -16.07
C VAL A 205 5.48 17.25 -15.87
N HIS A 206 5.00 17.90 -14.82
CA HIS A 206 5.41 19.25 -14.45
C HIS A 206 6.32 19.17 -13.23
N MET A 207 7.56 19.61 -13.39
CA MET A 207 8.53 19.76 -12.30
C MET A 207 8.87 21.25 -12.18
N PRO A 208 8.42 21.94 -11.12
CA PRO A 208 8.86 23.31 -10.88
C PRO A 208 10.34 23.27 -10.47
N PHE A 209 11.15 24.11 -11.10
CA PHE A 209 12.56 24.31 -10.79
C PHE A 209 12.71 25.44 -9.77
#